data_2fbbefb792d5e346ad471314a13132d9
#
_entry.id   2fbbefb792d5e346ad471314a13132d9
#
_cell.length_a   1.000
_cell.length_b   1.000
_cell.length_c   1.000
_cell.angle_alpha   90.00
_cell.angle_beta   90.00
_cell.angle_gamma   90.00
#
_symmetry.space_group_name_H-M   'P 1'
#
loop_
_entity.id
_entity.type
_entity.pdbx_description
1 polymer ?
#
loop_
_entity_poly.entity_id
_entity_poly.type
_entity_poly.pdbx_seq_one_letter_code
_entity_poly.pdbx_strand_id
1 'polypeptide(L)'
;MKKTLLFGLFPILVLFLCACGKKSAKTVNVGMFPNVTHAQGVIAYQLSREGRGWFEKYLPEDCKIEWISFNAGPSAINSIFGGDLDMTYIGPNPAINGFIKSDGKSVRVLAGAADGGAGLLVNPKLGIKSPKDFKGKIIGTPQVANTQDVACRAWLIANGLKINEGAGGDVEILPTKNPQQLPIFKRGEMDAAWTVEPWVSRLETEAGAKMFFFEKDAVTTVLAARTEFLNEKPEIAKALLQAHKDLTKWINENPKEAQELVRKGIKNISGADFPQELIANAWRRMKYTSEINRHGMEKFVDDSFSCGFIDKKIDISPLFFKF
;
A
#
# COMPACT_ATOMS: atom_id res chain seq x y z
N MET A 1 -9.34 88.16 -26.29
CA MET A 1 -9.92 86.84 -26.61
C MET A 1 -9.57 85.88 -25.47
N LYS A 2 -10.50 85.70 -24.53
CA LYS A 2 -10.32 84.77 -23.38
C LYS A 2 -10.93 83.40 -23.73
N LYS A 3 -10.12 82.37 -23.74
CA LYS A 3 -10.62 80.96 -23.92
C LYS A 3 -10.88 80.39 -22.55
N THR A 4 -12.14 80.08 -22.28
CA THR A 4 -12.59 79.43 -21.07
C THR A 4 -12.43 77.93 -21.23
N LEU A 5 -11.65 77.28 -20.35
CA LEU A 5 -11.52 75.83 -20.30
C LEU A 5 -12.63 75.24 -19.39
N LEU A 6 -13.52 74.39 -19.93
CA LEU A 6 -14.49 73.66 -19.16
C LEU A 6 -13.82 72.37 -18.71
N PHE A 7 -13.71 72.15 -17.38
CA PHE A 7 -13.33 70.91 -16.78
C PHE A 7 -14.60 70.04 -16.56
N GLY A 8 -14.72 68.97 -17.33
CA GLY A 8 -15.77 67.98 -17.14
C GLY A 8 -15.37 67.02 -16.02
N LEU A 9 -16.14 67.03 -14.92
CA LEU A 9 -16.06 65.99 -13.87
C LEU A 9 -16.71 64.70 -14.40
N PHE A 10 -15.90 63.65 -14.56
CA PHE A 10 -16.39 62.28 -14.79
C PHE A 10 -16.52 61.57 -13.45
N PRO A 11 -17.70 61.05 -13.05
CA PRO A 11 -17.82 60.25 -11.83
C PRO A 11 -17.21 58.89 -12.08
N ILE A 12 -16.16 58.54 -11.34
CA ILE A 12 -15.58 57.20 -11.30
C ILE A 12 -16.56 56.30 -10.51
N LEU A 13 -17.28 55.48 -11.24
CA LEU A 13 -18.12 54.40 -10.69
C LEU A 13 -17.19 53.26 -10.23
N VAL A 14 -16.88 53.21 -8.94
CA VAL A 14 -16.12 52.11 -8.35
C VAL A 14 -17.04 50.89 -8.23
N LEU A 15 -16.98 49.96 -9.19
CA LEU A 15 -17.58 48.65 -9.12
C LEU A 15 -16.82 47.80 -8.09
N PHE A 16 -17.40 47.67 -6.87
CA PHE A 16 -16.99 46.65 -5.92
C PHE A 16 -17.36 45.28 -6.52
N LEU A 17 -16.41 44.66 -7.20
CA LEU A 17 -16.47 43.21 -7.49
C LEU A 17 -16.29 42.48 -6.17
N CYS A 18 -17.42 42.04 -5.56
CA CYS A 18 -17.40 40.99 -4.57
C CYS A 18 -16.86 39.73 -5.24
N ALA A 19 -15.55 39.53 -5.18
CA ALA A 19 -14.93 38.26 -5.47
C ALA A 19 -15.39 37.30 -4.37
N CYS A 20 -16.48 36.55 -4.60
CA CYS A 20 -16.74 35.29 -3.91
C CYS A 20 -15.58 34.37 -4.23
N GLY A 21 -14.52 34.44 -3.45
CA GLY A 21 -13.44 33.48 -3.48
C GLY A 21 -14.05 32.11 -3.19
N LYS A 22 -14.22 31.28 -4.24
CA LYS A 22 -14.42 29.84 -4.03
C LYS A 22 -13.27 29.39 -3.15
N LYS A 23 -13.56 29.05 -1.88
CA LYS A 23 -12.59 28.37 -1.02
C LYS A 23 -12.02 27.22 -1.83
N SER A 24 -10.71 27.23 -2.08
CA SER A 24 -10.02 26.11 -2.70
C SER A 24 -10.40 24.84 -1.94
N ALA A 25 -10.96 23.86 -2.65
CA ALA A 25 -11.34 22.59 -2.03
C ALA A 25 -10.10 22.00 -1.36
N LYS A 26 -10.23 21.63 -0.09
CA LYS A 26 -9.16 20.92 0.64
C LYS A 26 -9.01 19.53 0.00
N THR A 27 -7.85 19.23 -0.53
CA THR A 27 -7.56 17.92 -1.10
C THR A 27 -6.81 17.07 -0.06
N VAL A 28 -7.16 15.80 0.01
CA VAL A 28 -6.43 14.76 0.76
C VAL A 28 -6.01 13.68 -0.22
N ASN A 29 -4.72 13.44 -0.30
CA ASN A 29 -4.12 12.44 -1.18
C ASN A 29 -4.00 11.11 -0.44
N VAL A 30 -4.72 10.08 -0.92
CA VAL A 30 -4.76 8.75 -0.29
C VAL A 30 -4.19 7.70 -1.22
N GLY A 31 -3.15 7.01 -0.75
CA GLY A 31 -2.46 5.96 -1.49
C GLY A 31 -3.06 4.57 -1.28
N MET A 32 -3.06 3.74 -2.31
CA MET A 32 -3.41 2.32 -2.23
C MET A 32 -2.71 1.51 -3.32
N PHE A 33 -2.74 0.19 -3.21
CA PHE A 33 -2.19 -0.71 -4.23
C PHE A 33 -3.31 -1.62 -4.76
N PRO A 34 -3.30 -2.01 -6.05
CA PRO A 34 -4.34 -2.83 -6.64
C PRO A 34 -4.21 -4.31 -6.23
N ASN A 35 -4.32 -4.57 -4.93
CA ASN A 35 -4.18 -5.87 -4.31
C ASN A 35 -5.38 -6.19 -3.40
N VAL A 36 -5.70 -7.46 -3.23
CA VAL A 36 -6.71 -7.91 -2.25
C VAL A 36 -6.26 -7.58 -0.81
N THR A 37 -4.95 -7.56 -0.55
CA THR A 37 -4.39 -7.12 0.74
C THR A 37 -4.64 -5.64 1.06
N HIS A 38 -5.07 -4.84 0.09
CA HIS A 38 -5.40 -3.41 0.25
C HIS A 38 -6.91 -3.14 0.10
N ALA A 39 -7.75 -4.11 0.46
CA ALA A 39 -9.18 -4.10 0.18
C ALA A 39 -9.88 -2.80 0.60
N GLN A 40 -9.60 -2.25 1.78
CA GLN A 40 -10.24 -1.01 2.25
C GLN A 40 -9.98 0.16 1.27
N GLY A 41 -8.74 0.38 0.86
CA GLY A 41 -8.37 1.44 -0.08
C GLY A 41 -8.97 1.22 -1.47
N VAL A 42 -8.93 -0.03 -1.96
CA VAL A 42 -9.46 -0.41 -3.28
C VAL A 42 -10.99 -0.26 -3.31
N ILE A 43 -11.70 -0.67 -2.26
CA ILE A 43 -13.16 -0.52 -2.14
C ILE A 43 -13.54 0.95 -2.04
N ALA A 44 -12.87 1.73 -1.19
CA ALA A 44 -13.14 3.15 -1.03
C ALA A 44 -12.94 3.90 -2.36
N TYR A 45 -11.84 3.63 -3.07
CA TYR A 45 -11.59 4.14 -4.43
C TYR A 45 -12.73 3.75 -5.39
N GLN A 46 -13.15 2.48 -5.41
CA GLN A 46 -14.19 2.02 -6.33
C GLN A 46 -15.53 2.69 -6.03
N LEU A 47 -15.90 2.82 -4.76
CA LEU A 47 -17.13 3.51 -4.33
C LEU A 47 -17.09 5.00 -4.66
N SER A 48 -15.93 5.67 -4.52
CA SER A 48 -15.74 7.06 -4.92
C SER A 48 -16.01 7.24 -6.43
N ARG A 49 -15.45 6.37 -7.27
CA ARG A 49 -15.69 6.37 -8.72
C ARG A 49 -17.16 6.17 -9.11
N GLU A 50 -17.90 5.41 -8.31
CA GLU A 50 -19.33 5.14 -8.53
C GLU A 50 -20.24 6.27 -7.98
N GLY A 51 -19.67 7.35 -7.43
CA GLY A 51 -20.43 8.43 -6.80
C GLY A 51 -21.04 8.04 -5.44
N ARG A 52 -20.60 6.93 -4.86
CA ARG A 52 -21.03 6.38 -3.57
C ARG A 52 -19.96 6.54 -2.48
N GLY A 53 -19.08 7.52 -2.60
CA GLY A 53 -17.87 7.69 -1.82
C GLY A 53 -18.03 7.32 -0.33
N TRP A 54 -17.30 6.31 0.13
CA TRP A 54 -17.39 5.85 1.51
C TRP A 54 -16.67 6.81 2.45
N PHE A 55 -15.45 7.19 2.15
CA PHE A 55 -14.65 8.09 2.96
C PHE A 55 -15.16 9.53 2.88
N GLU A 56 -15.67 9.92 1.72
CA GLU A 56 -16.23 11.25 1.46
C GLU A 56 -17.39 11.59 2.39
N LYS A 57 -18.18 10.58 2.85
CA LYS A 57 -19.29 10.75 3.80
C LYS A 57 -18.85 11.22 5.19
N TYR A 58 -17.57 11.02 5.53
CA TYR A 58 -17.01 11.42 6.82
C TYR A 58 -16.32 12.78 6.76
N LEU A 59 -16.16 13.35 5.56
CA LEU A 59 -15.42 14.56 5.33
C LEU A 59 -16.34 15.78 5.16
N PRO A 60 -15.85 17.00 5.46
CA PRO A 60 -16.54 18.22 5.09
C PRO A 60 -16.80 18.31 3.58
N GLU A 61 -17.89 18.97 3.15
CA GLU A 61 -18.29 19.10 1.74
C GLU A 61 -17.21 19.77 0.85
N ASP A 62 -16.38 20.63 1.44
CA ASP A 62 -15.26 21.30 0.76
C ASP A 62 -13.99 20.45 0.73
N CYS A 63 -14.02 19.21 1.21
CA CYS A 63 -12.89 18.28 1.21
C CYS A 63 -13.06 17.22 0.12
N LYS A 64 -11.99 16.99 -0.66
CA LYS A 64 -11.96 15.98 -1.73
C LYS A 64 -10.86 14.98 -1.47
N ILE A 65 -11.07 13.73 -1.90
CA ILE A 65 -10.04 12.70 -1.88
C ILE A 65 -9.50 12.52 -3.30
N GLU A 66 -8.19 12.53 -3.41
CA GLU A 66 -7.46 12.09 -4.58
C GLU A 66 -6.82 10.73 -4.28
N TRP A 67 -7.22 9.72 -5.06
CA TRP A 67 -6.72 8.36 -4.91
C TRP A 67 -5.49 8.14 -5.79
N ILE A 68 -4.36 7.76 -5.18
CA ILE A 68 -3.09 7.54 -5.87
C ILE A 68 -2.72 6.06 -5.79
N SER A 69 -2.51 5.44 -6.95
CA SER A 69 -2.13 4.03 -7.03
C SER A 69 -0.62 3.84 -7.09
N PHE A 70 -0.10 2.91 -6.28
CA PHE A 70 1.30 2.50 -6.28
C PHE A 70 1.45 1.01 -6.58
N ASN A 71 2.64 0.60 -7.03
CA ASN A 71 2.97 -0.80 -7.23
C ASN A 71 3.57 -1.45 -5.97
N ALA A 72 4.30 -0.68 -5.15
CA ALA A 72 4.93 -1.15 -3.93
C ALA A 72 5.24 0.00 -2.96
N GLY A 73 5.48 -0.35 -1.68
CA GLY A 73 5.59 0.58 -0.58
C GLY A 73 6.71 1.61 -0.63
N PRO A 74 7.94 1.28 -1.07
CA PRO A 74 9.01 2.27 -1.15
C PRO A 74 8.65 3.50 -1.99
N SER A 75 7.89 3.31 -3.09
CA SER A 75 7.42 4.44 -3.92
C SER A 75 6.40 5.32 -3.18
N ALA A 76 5.49 4.73 -2.40
CA ALA A 76 4.54 5.47 -1.58
C ALA A 76 5.23 6.27 -0.46
N ILE A 77 6.27 5.71 0.17
CA ILE A 77 7.07 6.42 1.18
C ILE A 77 7.79 7.64 0.58
N ASN A 78 8.32 7.51 -0.64
CA ASN A 78 8.93 8.66 -1.32
C ASN A 78 7.91 9.78 -1.56
N SER A 79 6.66 9.44 -1.91
CA SER A 79 5.58 10.44 -2.04
C SER A 79 5.16 11.06 -0.70
N ILE A 80 5.23 10.32 0.42
CA ILE A 80 5.06 10.89 1.77
C ILE A 80 6.18 11.90 2.07
N PHE A 81 7.44 11.56 1.77
CA PHE A 81 8.57 12.46 2.00
C PHE A 81 8.51 13.72 1.12
N GLY A 82 7.98 13.60 -0.10
CA GLY A 82 7.74 14.74 -1.00
C GLY A 82 6.55 15.62 -0.61
N GLY A 83 5.72 15.19 0.35
CA GLY A 83 4.49 15.90 0.71
C GLY A 83 3.31 15.67 -0.25
N ASP A 84 3.48 14.80 -1.26
CA ASP A 84 2.47 14.51 -2.28
C ASP A 84 1.41 13.49 -1.80
N LEU A 85 1.63 12.86 -0.64
CA LEU A 85 0.77 11.81 -0.10
C LEU A 85 0.50 12.07 1.39
N ASP A 86 -0.77 12.15 1.77
CA ASP A 86 -1.20 12.41 3.15
C ASP A 86 -1.40 11.12 3.94
N MET A 87 -2.08 10.13 3.35
CA MET A 87 -2.33 8.82 3.95
C MET A 87 -2.12 7.73 2.91
N THR A 88 -1.82 6.51 3.37
CA THR A 88 -1.69 5.37 2.46
C THR A 88 -1.94 4.04 3.16
N TYR A 89 -2.55 3.13 2.45
CA TYR A 89 -2.44 1.70 2.74
C TYR A 89 -1.07 1.23 2.26
N ILE A 90 -0.32 0.57 3.13
CA ILE A 90 1.09 0.25 2.85
C ILE A 90 1.53 -0.98 3.64
N GLY A 91 2.52 -1.69 3.13
CA GLY A 91 3.14 -2.79 3.87
C GLY A 91 3.94 -2.31 5.09
N PRO A 92 4.11 -3.17 6.12
CA PRO A 92 4.80 -2.83 7.36
C PRO A 92 6.26 -2.37 7.13
N ASN A 93 7.05 -3.08 6.34
CA ASN A 93 8.46 -2.72 6.13
C ASN A 93 8.67 -1.32 5.54
N PRO A 94 7.99 -0.92 4.46
CA PRO A 94 8.09 0.44 3.97
C PRO A 94 7.71 1.50 5.00
N ALA A 95 6.67 1.26 5.83
CA ALA A 95 6.29 2.18 6.89
C ALA A 95 7.39 2.29 7.96
N ILE A 96 7.96 1.16 8.41
CA ILE A 96 9.09 1.11 9.35
C ILE A 96 10.32 1.81 8.77
N ASN A 97 10.70 1.49 7.53
CA ASN A 97 11.85 2.10 6.87
C ASN A 97 11.66 3.62 6.68
N GLY A 98 10.44 4.06 6.34
CA GLY A 98 10.11 5.48 6.26
C GLY A 98 10.24 6.20 7.60
N PHE A 99 9.80 5.56 8.69
CA PHE A 99 9.96 6.05 10.04
C PHE A 99 11.46 6.18 10.43
N ILE A 100 12.25 5.11 10.19
CA ILE A 100 13.68 5.10 10.49
C ILE A 100 14.44 6.17 9.70
N LYS A 101 14.25 6.21 8.38
CA LYS A 101 14.97 7.13 7.48
C LYS A 101 14.64 8.60 7.74
N SER A 102 13.50 8.89 8.36
CA SER A 102 13.10 10.25 8.75
C SER A 102 13.40 10.56 10.22
N ASP A 103 14.21 9.77 10.92
CA ASP A 103 14.45 9.92 12.37
C ASP A 103 13.14 10.01 13.17
N GLY A 104 12.15 9.22 12.78
CA GLY A 104 10.84 9.19 13.41
C GLY A 104 9.95 10.40 13.11
N LYS A 105 10.25 11.22 12.09
CA LYS A 105 9.55 12.50 11.87
C LYS A 105 8.40 12.45 10.87
N SER A 106 8.49 11.62 9.82
CA SER A 106 7.60 11.78 8.65
C SER A 106 6.42 10.83 8.59
N VAL A 107 6.49 9.65 9.23
CA VAL A 107 5.49 8.58 9.06
C VAL A 107 4.92 8.14 10.39
N ARG A 108 3.60 7.90 10.43
CA ARG A 108 2.89 7.29 11.55
C ARG A 108 1.94 6.20 11.05
N VAL A 109 1.80 5.12 11.81
CA VAL A 109 0.80 4.07 11.59
C VAL A 109 -0.41 4.34 12.47
N LEU A 110 -1.59 4.43 11.86
CA LEU A 110 -2.85 4.77 12.52
C LEU A 110 -3.68 3.53 12.86
N ALA A 111 -3.65 2.52 11.98
CA ALA A 111 -4.43 1.30 12.13
C ALA A 111 -3.79 0.12 11.39
N GLY A 112 -4.18 -1.10 11.75
CA GLY A 112 -4.04 -2.26 10.89
C GLY A 112 -4.96 -2.14 9.67
N ALA A 113 -4.74 -2.99 8.67
CA ALA A 113 -5.66 -3.12 7.53
C ALA A 113 -5.85 -4.58 7.13
N ALA A 114 -4.76 -5.33 6.94
CA ALA A 114 -4.85 -6.73 6.57
C ALA A 114 -3.65 -7.54 7.09
N ASP A 115 -3.96 -8.76 7.53
CA ASP A 115 -2.99 -9.81 7.84
C ASP A 115 -3.17 -10.98 6.87
N GLY A 116 -2.12 -11.77 6.65
CA GLY A 116 -2.11 -12.91 5.75
C GLY A 116 -2.01 -12.55 4.26
N GLY A 117 -2.30 -13.52 3.41
CA GLY A 117 -2.32 -13.33 1.96
C GLY A 117 -0.95 -13.21 1.30
N ALA A 118 0.15 -13.45 2.02
CA ALA A 118 1.51 -13.48 1.48
C ALA A 118 2.06 -14.91 1.48
N GLY A 119 2.86 -15.27 0.47
CA GLY A 119 3.46 -16.60 0.41
C GLY A 119 4.55 -16.75 -0.64
N LEU A 120 5.34 -17.81 -0.46
CA LEU A 120 6.36 -18.28 -1.39
C LEU A 120 5.77 -19.42 -2.24
N LEU A 121 5.66 -19.18 -3.54
CA LEU A 121 5.22 -20.17 -4.51
C LEU A 121 6.42 -20.66 -5.33
N VAL A 122 6.41 -21.92 -5.68
CA VAL A 122 7.48 -22.58 -6.46
C VAL A 122 6.93 -23.19 -7.75
N ASN A 123 7.77 -23.26 -8.75
CA ASN A 123 7.50 -24.03 -9.96
C ASN A 123 7.56 -25.53 -9.62
N PRO A 124 6.46 -26.28 -9.75
CA PRO A 124 6.41 -27.68 -9.34
C PRO A 124 7.36 -28.59 -10.15
N LYS A 125 7.78 -28.16 -11.35
CA LYS A 125 8.71 -28.92 -12.21
C LYS A 125 10.11 -28.97 -11.63
N LEU A 126 10.45 -28.10 -10.67
CA LEU A 126 11.79 -28.01 -10.08
C LEU A 126 11.99 -28.99 -8.91
N GLY A 127 10.93 -29.62 -8.42
CA GLY A 127 11.02 -30.60 -7.33
C GLY A 127 11.52 -30.05 -5.99
N ILE A 128 11.35 -28.75 -5.74
CA ILE A 128 11.74 -28.07 -4.49
C ILE A 128 10.91 -28.65 -3.32
N LYS A 129 11.58 -29.22 -2.32
CA LYS A 129 10.95 -29.86 -1.15
C LYS A 129 11.45 -29.29 0.19
N SER A 130 12.61 -28.66 0.18
CA SER A 130 13.24 -28.10 1.38
C SER A 130 13.85 -26.73 1.07
N PRO A 131 14.14 -25.89 2.08
CA PRO A 131 14.82 -24.62 1.89
C PRO A 131 16.16 -24.74 1.15
N LYS A 132 16.89 -25.84 1.35
CA LYS A 132 18.21 -26.09 0.69
C LYS A 132 18.12 -26.22 -0.83
N ASP A 133 16.93 -26.59 -1.35
CA ASP A 133 16.72 -26.78 -2.79
C ASP A 133 16.59 -25.44 -3.53
N PHE A 134 16.55 -24.31 -2.79
CA PHE A 134 16.62 -22.98 -3.39
C PHE A 134 18.01 -22.55 -3.82
N LYS A 135 19.07 -23.34 -3.56
CA LYS A 135 20.42 -23.02 -4.08
C LYS A 135 20.42 -22.97 -5.60
N GLY A 136 20.98 -21.90 -6.16
CA GLY A 136 20.99 -21.63 -7.59
C GLY A 136 19.64 -21.22 -8.18
N LYS A 137 18.65 -20.87 -7.36
CA LYS A 137 17.31 -20.48 -7.81
C LYS A 137 17.13 -18.97 -7.83
N ILE A 138 16.20 -18.53 -8.68
CA ILE A 138 15.76 -17.15 -8.83
C ILE A 138 14.40 -17.00 -8.20
N ILE A 139 14.29 -16.12 -7.20
CA ILE A 139 13.02 -15.82 -6.51
C ILE A 139 12.59 -14.40 -6.82
N GLY A 140 11.39 -14.23 -7.38
CA GLY A 140 10.80 -12.93 -7.62
C GLY A 140 10.20 -12.31 -6.35
N THR A 141 10.47 -11.02 -6.11
CA THR A 141 9.80 -10.20 -5.09
C THR A 141 9.32 -8.89 -5.70
N PRO A 142 8.26 -8.21 -5.16
CA PRO A 142 7.66 -7.06 -5.86
C PRO A 142 8.58 -5.87 -6.07
N GLN A 143 9.43 -5.57 -5.10
CA GLN A 143 10.41 -4.47 -5.13
C GLN A 143 11.41 -4.65 -3.98
N VAL A 144 12.66 -4.22 -4.17
CA VAL A 144 13.68 -4.21 -3.11
C VAL A 144 13.17 -3.45 -1.88
N ALA A 145 13.40 -4.01 -0.71
CA ALA A 145 13.01 -3.47 0.60
C ALA A 145 11.49 -3.26 0.79
N ASN A 146 10.63 -3.88 -0.05
CA ASN A 146 9.22 -3.98 0.29
C ASN A 146 9.00 -5.12 1.29
N THR A 147 7.77 -5.25 1.82
CA THR A 147 7.44 -6.25 2.84
C THR A 147 7.78 -7.68 2.42
N GLN A 148 7.42 -8.07 1.20
CA GLN A 148 7.65 -9.41 0.67
C GLN A 148 9.14 -9.68 0.39
N ASP A 149 9.89 -8.68 -0.03
CA ASP A 149 11.32 -8.79 -0.26
C ASP A 149 12.08 -9.04 1.05
N VAL A 150 11.76 -8.25 2.09
CA VAL A 150 12.37 -8.42 3.41
C VAL A 150 11.98 -9.75 4.03
N ALA A 151 10.71 -10.15 3.97
CA ALA A 151 10.25 -11.44 4.48
C ALA A 151 10.93 -12.61 3.76
N CYS A 152 11.04 -12.55 2.43
CA CYS A 152 11.75 -13.56 1.63
C CYS A 152 13.23 -13.68 2.03
N ARG A 153 13.94 -12.57 2.09
CA ARG A 153 15.36 -12.52 2.47
C ARG A 153 15.58 -13.05 3.88
N ALA A 154 14.80 -12.57 4.86
CA ALA A 154 14.90 -13.03 6.24
C ALA A 154 14.62 -14.53 6.37
N TRP A 155 13.62 -15.05 5.65
CA TRP A 155 13.33 -16.47 5.62
C TRP A 155 14.48 -17.30 5.03
N LEU A 156 15.10 -16.85 3.92
CA LEU A 156 16.25 -17.50 3.31
C LEU A 156 17.44 -17.53 4.26
N ILE A 157 17.78 -16.40 4.88
CA ILE A 157 18.88 -16.27 5.85
C ILE A 157 18.63 -17.18 7.06
N ALA A 158 17.42 -17.20 7.61
CA ALA A 158 17.05 -18.06 8.72
C ALA A 158 17.17 -19.56 8.40
N ASN A 159 17.08 -19.93 7.10
CA ASN A 159 17.28 -21.29 6.61
C ASN A 159 18.73 -21.56 6.12
N GLY A 160 19.68 -20.68 6.45
CA GLY A 160 21.10 -20.84 6.17
C GLY A 160 21.51 -20.60 4.71
N LEU A 161 20.70 -19.90 3.95
CA LEU A 161 20.98 -19.53 2.56
C LEU A 161 21.55 -18.12 2.46
N LYS A 162 22.52 -17.93 1.57
CA LYS A 162 23.11 -16.62 1.28
C LYS A 162 22.43 -16.01 0.05
N ILE A 163 22.06 -14.75 0.16
CA ILE A 163 21.48 -14.01 -0.96
C ILE A 163 22.60 -13.49 -1.84
N ASN A 164 22.43 -13.62 -3.16
CA ASN A 164 23.40 -13.13 -4.13
C ASN A 164 23.22 -11.61 -4.29
N GLU A 165 24.20 -10.84 -3.79
CA GLU A 165 24.27 -9.38 -3.94
C GLU A 165 25.49 -8.98 -4.78
N GLY A 166 25.71 -9.68 -5.89
CA GLY A 166 26.80 -9.39 -6.84
C GLY A 166 27.68 -10.56 -7.18
N ALA A 167 28.22 -11.34 -6.24
CA ALA A 167 28.95 -12.58 -6.48
C ALA A 167 28.94 -13.49 -5.25
N GLY A 168 28.71 -14.78 -5.44
CA GLY A 168 28.96 -15.81 -4.42
C GLY A 168 27.79 -16.09 -3.46
N GLY A 169 26.54 -15.75 -3.79
CA GLY A 169 25.35 -16.13 -3.06
C GLY A 169 24.78 -17.48 -3.48
N ASP A 170 23.85 -18.02 -2.68
CA ASP A 170 23.13 -19.25 -2.96
C ASP A 170 21.85 -19.00 -3.78
N VAL A 171 21.20 -17.83 -3.61
CA VAL A 171 19.87 -17.51 -4.17
C VAL A 171 19.88 -16.11 -4.75
N GLU A 172 19.33 -15.96 -5.95
CA GLU A 172 19.12 -14.66 -6.58
C GLU A 172 17.72 -14.12 -6.26
N ILE A 173 17.62 -12.86 -5.86
CA ILE A 173 16.33 -12.16 -5.71
C ILE A 173 16.14 -11.25 -6.92
N LEU A 174 15.04 -11.47 -7.65
CA LEU A 174 14.67 -10.72 -8.84
C LEU A 174 13.50 -9.75 -8.51
N PRO A 175 13.78 -8.44 -8.35
CA PRO A 175 12.71 -7.46 -8.13
C PRO A 175 11.78 -7.41 -9.36
N THR A 176 10.51 -7.80 -9.16
CA THR A 176 9.55 -7.96 -10.25
C THR A 176 8.17 -7.52 -9.80
N LYS A 177 7.64 -6.47 -10.42
CA LYS A 177 6.29 -5.96 -10.10
C LYS A 177 5.25 -7.09 -10.17
N ASN A 178 4.30 -7.11 -9.24
CA ASN A 178 3.32 -8.18 -9.11
C ASN A 178 2.64 -8.58 -10.44
N PRO A 179 2.14 -7.66 -11.30
CA PRO A 179 1.53 -8.04 -12.57
C PRO A 179 2.49 -8.74 -13.54
N GLN A 180 3.80 -8.50 -13.41
CA GLN A 180 4.84 -9.04 -14.29
C GLN A 180 5.35 -10.42 -13.84
N GLN A 181 5.09 -10.82 -12.59
CA GLN A 181 5.57 -12.09 -12.06
C GLN A 181 5.04 -13.30 -12.84
N LEU A 182 3.76 -13.31 -13.18
CA LEU A 182 3.16 -14.44 -13.91
C LEU A 182 3.81 -14.71 -15.28
N PRO A 183 3.97 -13.75 -16.20
CA PRO A 183 4.62 -14.02 -17.48
C PRO A 183 6.07 -14.45 -17.33
N ILE A 184 6.84 -13.86 -16.41
CA ILE A 184 8.24 -14.23 -16.15
C ILE A 184 8.33 -15.65 -15.58
N PHE A 185 7.46 -16.00 -14.63
CA PHE A 185 7.36 -17.34 -14.06
C PHE A 185 7.01 -18.39 -15.11
N LYS A 186 6.05 -18.11 -16.01
CA LYS A 186 5.66 -19.01 -17.11
C LYS A 186 6.79 -19.27 -18.11
N ARG A 187 7.67 -18.28 -18.35
CA ARG A 187 8.84 -18.45 -19.23
C ARG A 187 9.98 -19.19 -18.56
N GLY A 188 9.90 -19.47 -17.25
CA GLY A 188 10.96 -20.12 -16.49
C GLY A 188 12.16 -19.22 -16.17
N GLU A 189 12.00 -17.90 -16.29
CA GLU A 189 13.00 -16.89 -15.91
C GLU A 189 13.00 -16.59 -14.41
N MET A 190 12.04 -17.20 -13.69
CA MET A 190 11.86 -17.13 -12.25
C MET A 190 11.43 -18.51 -11.76
N ASP A 191 12.13 -19.07 -10.78
CA ASP A 191 11.90 -20.40 -10.22
C ASP A 191 10.80 -20.40 -9.14
N ALA A 192 10.73 -19.31 -8.41
CA ALA A 192 9.80 -19.09 -7.30
C ALA A 192 9.40 -17.61 -7.21
N ALA A 193 8.29 -17.32 -6.50
CA ALA A 193 7.85 -15.97 -6.26
C ALA A 193 7.35 -15.80 -4.82
N TRP A 194 7.87 -14.79 -4.11
CA TRP A 194 7.27 -14.34 -2.86
C TRP A 194 6.38 -13.13 -3.14
N THR A 195 5.09 -13.34 -3.02
CA THR A 195 4.10 -12.36 -3.47
C THR A 195 2.89 -12.30 -2.53
N VAL A 196 1.88 -11.51 -2.89
CA VAL A 196 0.64 -11.32 -2.13
C VAL A 196 -0.59 -11.59 -2.97
N GLU A 197 -1.74 -11.75 -2.31
CA GLU A 197 -3.03 -11.87 -3.00
C GLU A 197 -3.45 -10.56 -3.73
N PRO A 198 -3.99 -10.67 -4.97
CA PRO A 198 -4.48 -11.87 -5.67
C PRO A 198 -3.42 -12.59 -6.52
N TRP A 199 -2.17 -12.16 -6.50
CA TRP A 199 -1.10 -12.67 -7.36
C TRP A 199 -0.67 -14.09 -6.97
N VAL A 200 -0.77 -14.44 -5.67
CA VAL A 200 -0.63 -15.81 -5.17
C VAL A 200 -1.62 -16.73 -5.87
N SER A 201 -2.91 -16.44 -5.76
CA SER A 201 -3.97 -17.24 -6.39
C SER A 201 -3.81 -17.29 -7.92
N ARG A 202 -3.33 -16.18 -8.52
CA ARG A 202 -3.09 -16.11 -9.95
C ARG A 202 -1.97 -17.05 -10.41
N LEU A 203 -0.84 -17.07 -9.71
CA LEU A 203 0.25 -17.99 -10.01
C LEU A 203 -0.16 -19.44 -9.84
N GLU A 204 -0.96 -19.76 -8.81
CA GLU A 204 -1.50 -21.12 -8.62
C GLU A 204 -2.42 -21.52 -9.79
N THR A 205 -3.38 -20.69 -10.14
CA THR A 205 -4.41 -21.03 -11.15
C THR A 205 -3.91 -20.98 -12.58
N GLU A 206 -3.09 -19.96 -12.93
CA GLU A 206 -2.69 -19.72 -14.32
C GLU A 206 -1.30 -20.29 -14.67
N ALA A 207 -0.43 -20.57 -13.68
CA ALA A 207 0.89 -21.15 -13.91
C ALA A 207 1.10 -22.51 -13.20
N GLY A 208 0.12 -23.00 -12.45
CA GLY A 208 0.22 -24.25 -11.70
C GLY A 208 1.26 -24.21 -10.57
N ALA A 209 1.66 -22.98 -10.14
CA ALA A 209 2.60 -22.83 -9.04
C ALA A 209 2.08 -23.49 -7.76
N LYS A 210 2.97 -23.99 -6.92
CA LYS A 210 2.62 -24.61 -5.65
C LYS A 210 3.07 -23.75 -4.49
N MET A 211 2.19 -23.59 -3.50
CA MET A 211 2.53 -22.94 -2.24
C MET A 211 3.59 -23.77 -1.52
N PHE A 212 4.76 -23.18 -1.29
CA PHE A 212 5.84 -23.76 -0.51
C PHE A 212 5.80 -23.29 0.93
N PHE A 213 5.57 -21.99 1.12
CA PHE A 213 5.48 -21.36 2.44
C PHE A 213 4.37 -20.31 2.43
N PHE A 214 3.55 -20.27 3.49
CA PHE A 214 2.46 -19.32 3.65
C PHE A 214 2.56 -18.59 5.00
N GLU A 215 2.59 -17.27 4.95
CA GLU A 215 2.59 -16.42 6.15
C GLU A 215 1.16 -16.13 6.61
N LYS A 216 0.56 -17.08 7.33
CA LYS A 216 -0.87 -17.06 7.67
C LYS A 216 -1.33 -15.79 8.39
N ASP A 217 -0.57 -15.33 9.38
CA ASP A 217 -0.97 -14.22 10.27
C ASP A 217 0.01 -13.05 10.20
N ALA A 218 0.89 -13.02 9.18
CA ALA A 218 1.82 -11.91 9.01
C ALA A 218 1.08 -10.63 8.62
N VAL A 219 1.48 -9.51 9.19
CA VAL A 219 0.98 -8.19 8.78
C VAL A 219 1.35 -7.94 7.32
N THR A 220 0.38 -7.70 6.48
CA THR A 220 0.62 -7.40 5.06
C THR A 220 0.30 -5.96 4.70
N THR A 221 -0.63 -5.35 5.42
CA THR A 221 -1.01 -3.95 5.17
C THR A 221 -1.42 -3.24 6.45
N VAL A 222 -0.96 -2.01 6.59
CA VAL A 222 -1.36 -1.05 7.62
C VAL A 222 -1.86 0.23 6.96
N LEU A 223 -2.62 1.05 7.70
CA LEU A 223 -2.95 2.42 7.34
C LEU A 223 -1.92 3.35 7.96
N ALA A 224 -1.13 4.03 7.14
CA ALA A 224 -0.13 4.99 7.56
C ALA A 224 -0.46 6.40 7.06
N ALA A 225 0.08 7.41 7.73
CA ALA A 225 -0.10 8.82 7.37
C ALA A 225 1.20 9.61 7.52
N ARG A 226 1.29 10.71 6.78
CA ARG A 226 2.32 11.73 6.94
C ARG A 226 2.11 12.46 8.26
N THR A 227 3.16 12.60 9.06
CA THR A 227 3.07 13.21 10.38
C THR A 227 2.57 14.66 10.33
N GLU A 228 3.03 15.45 9.36
CA GLU A 228 2.57 16.82 9.17
C GLU A 228 1.07 16.90 8.89
N PHE A 229 0.53 16.02 8.05
CA PHE A 229 -0.91 15.93 7.80
C PHE A 229 -1.71 15.71 9.08
N LEU A 230 -1.21 14.83 9.98
CA LEU A 230 -1.86 14.58 11.28
C LEU A 230 -1.85 15.82 12.19
N ASN A 231 -0.80 16.63 12.11
CA ASN A 231 -0.66 17.84 12.93
C ASN A 231 -1.48 19.01 12.35
N GLU A 232 -1.50 19.16 11.02
CA GLU A 232 -2.14 20.27 10.33
C GLU A 232 -3.66 20.09 10.15
N LYS A 233 -4.11 18.82 9.97
CA LYS A 233 -5.50 18.48 9.68
C LYS A 233 -6.01 17.33 10.56
N PRO A 234 -5.89 17.42 11.90
CA PRO A 234 -6.20 16.30 12.82
C PRO A 234 -7.65 15.83 12.71
N GLU A 235 -8.61 16.73 12.51
CA GLU A 235 -10.02 16.36 12.40
C GLU A 235 -10.33 15.59 11.11
N ILE A 236 -9.68 15.94 10.01
CA ILE A 236 -9.79 15.18 8.74
C ILE A 236 -9.15 13.80 8.92
N ALA A 237 -7.98 13.72 9.54
CA ALA A 237 -7.29 12.47 9.80
C ALA A 237 -8.10 11.52 10.72
N LYS A 238 -8.75 12.05 11.77
CA LYS A 238 -9.66 11.29 12.64
C LYS A 238 -10.87 10.77 11.85
N ALA A 239 -11.48 11.62 11.01
CA ALA A 239 -12.62 11.25 10.18
C ALA A 239 -12.27 10.09 9.22
N LEU A 240 -11.11 10.17 8.55
CA LEU A 240 -10.62 9.11 7.66
C LEU A 240 -10.28 7.82 8.41
N LEU A 241 -9.71 7.92 9.62
CA LEU A 241 -9.47 6.76 10.47
C LEU A 241 -10.79 6.09 10.89
N GLN A 242 -11.83 6.88 11.21
CA GLN A 242 -13.15 6.33 11.53
C GLN A 242 -13.77 5.67 10.31
N ALA A 243 -13.72 6.32 9.13
CA ALA A 243 -14.19 5.75 7.87
C ALA A 243 -13.50 4.41 7.56
N HIS A 244 -12.17 4.30 7.79
CA HIS A 244 -11.42 3.06 7.65
C HIS A 244 -11.91 1.96 8.59
N LYS A 245 -12.13 2.27 9.87
CA LYS A 245 -12.63 1.31 10.87
C LYS A 245 -14.00 0.76 10.50
N ASP A 246 -14.91 1.65 10.11
CA ASP A 246 -16.28 1.29 9.74
C ASP A 246 -16.30 0.50 8.41
N LEU A 247 -15.44 0.85 7.45
CA LEU A 247 -15.28 0.08 6.22
C LEU A 247 -14.71 -1.31 6.50
N THR A 248 -13.73 -1.43 7.40
CA THR A 248 -13.16 -2.73 7.79
C THR A 248 -14.22 -3.62 8.42
N LYS A 249 -15.06 -3.07 9.30
CA LYS A 249 -16.20 -3.78 9.87
C LYS A 249 -17.16 -4.24 8.78
N TRP A 250 -17.54 -3.32 7.88
CA TRP A 250 -18.46 -3.62 6.77
C TRP A 250 -17.92 -4.71 5.84
N ILE A 251 -16.61 -4.70 5.52
CA ILE A 251 -15.94 -5.73 4.71
C ILE A 251 -16.11 -7.11 5.32
N ASN A 252 -15.95 -7.23 6.64
CA ASN A 252 -16.08 -8.51 7.35
C ASN A 252 -17.53 -8.99 7.43
N GLU A 253 -18.49 -8.07 7.49
CA GLU A 253 -19.92 -8.37 7.54
C GLU A 253 -20.51 -8.65 6.13
N ASN A 254 -19.90 -8.10 5.06
CA ASN A 254 -20.39 -8.18 3.69
C ASN A 254 -19.34 -8.74 2.70
N PRO A 255 -18.75 -9.92 2.97
CA PRO A 255 -17.58 -10.39 2.22
C PRO A 255 -17.85 -10.60 0.72
N LYS A 256 -19.06 -10.96 0.30
CA LYS A 256 -19.40 -11.16 -1.12
C LYS A 256 -19.38 -9.85 -1.90
N GLU A 257 -20.02 -8.81 -1.36
CA GLU A 257 -20.04 -7.49 -1.99
C GLU A 257 -18.65 -6.85 -1.97
N ALA A 258 -17.91 -6.99 -0.85
CA ALA A 258 -16.54 -6.52 -0.73
C ALA A 258 -15.62 -7.15 -1.78
N GLN A 259 -15.71 -8.45 -2.02
CA GLN A 259 -14.96 -9.15 -3.07
C GLN A 259 -15.27 -8.59 -4.47
N GLU A 260 -16.53 -8.33 -4.78
CA GLU A 260 -16.93 -7.76 -6.06
C GLU A 260 -16.38 -6.35 -6.25
N LEU A 261 -16.46 -5.50 -5.23
CA LEU A 261 -15.92 -4.14 -5.26
C LEU A 261 -14.38 -4.14 -5.39
N VAL A 262 -13.68 -5.03 -4.67
CA VAL A 262 -12.21 -5.20 -4.83
C VAL A 262 -11.87 -5.64 -6.25
N ARG A 263 -12.59 -6.62 -6.82
CA ARG A 263 -12.37 -7.07 -8.18
C ARG A 263 -12.53 -5.93 -9.20
N LYS A 264 -13.63 -5.19 -9.11
CA LYS A 264 -13.89 -4.01 -9.95
C LYS A 264 -12.82 -2.93 -9.78
N GLY A 265 -12.44 -2.64 -8.53
CA GLY A 265 -11.43 -1.64 -8.21
C GLY A 265 -10.06 -2.01 -8.76
N ILE A 266 -9.59 -3.25 -8.59
CA ILE A 266 -8.33 -3.72 -9.16
C ILE A 266 -8.36 -3.61 -10.69
N LYS A 267 -9.46 -4.02 -11.34
CA LYS A 267 -9.62 -3.88 -12.80
C LYS A 267 -9.52 -2.41 -13.23
N ASN A 268 -10.19 -1.51 -12.55
CA ASN A 268 -10.18 -0.08 -12.89
C ASN A 268 -8.82 0.60 -12.66
N ILE A 269 -8.04 0.12 -11.66
CA ILE A 269 -6.72 0.68 -11.36
C ILE A 269 -5.64 0.13 -12.28
N SER A 270 -5.62 -1.19 -12.50
CA SER A 270 -4.48 -1.90 -13.11
C SER A 270 -4.79 -2.49 -14.50
N GLY A 271 -6.05 -2.53 -14.91
CA GLY A 271 -6.51 -3.25 -16.10
C GLY A 271 -6.60 -4.77 -15.90
N ALA A 272 -6.14 -5.33 -14.78
CA ALA A 272 -6.19 -6.77 -14.51
C ALA A 272 -7.62 -7.20 -14.15
N ASP A 273 -8.24 -7.99 -14.99
CA ASP A 273 -9.58 -8.56 -14.77
C ASP A 273 -9.45 -9.98 -14.22
N PHE A 274 -9.74 -10.15 -12.94
CA PHE A 274 -9.68 -11.45 -12.27
C PHE A 274 -11.06 -12.12 -12.26
N PRO A 275 -11.14 -13.46 -12.48
CA PRO A 275 -12.36 -14.21 -12.20
C PRO A 275 -12.81 -14.03 -10.74
N GLN A 276 -14.13 -14.00 -10.51
CA GLN A 276 -14.67 -13.87 -9.15
C GLN A 276 -14.20 -14.99 -8.23
N GLU A 277 -14.06 -16.22 -8.76
CA GLU A 277 -13.55 -17.36 -8.01
C GLU A 277 -12.10 -17.17 -7.53
N LEU A 278 -11.25 -16.55 -8.37
CA LEU A 278 -9.88 -16.23 -7.97
C LEU A 278 -9.86 -15.25 -6.79
N ILE A 279 -10.68 -14.21 -6.84
CA ILE A 279 -10.81 -13.27 -5.72
C ILE A 279 -11.37 -13.96 -4.47
N ALA A 280 -12.34 -14.85 -4.61
CA ALA A 280 -12.88 -15.63 -3.48
C ALA A 280 -11.82 -16.56 -2.85
N ASN A 281 -10.95 -17.16 -3.65
CA ASN A 281 -9.84 -17.97 -3.16
C ASN A 281 -8.81 -17.11 -2.42
N ALA A 282 -8.44 -15.97 -3.00
CA ALA A 282 -7.57 -14.98 -2.36
C ALA A 282 -8.11 -14.52 -1.00
N TRP A 283 -9.43 -14.26 -0.95
CA TRP A 283 -10.10 -13.77 0.26
C TRP A 283 -10.01 -14.73 1.45
N ARG A 284 -10.01 -16.03 1.22
CA ARG A 284 -9.90 -17.05 2.28
C ARG A 284 -8.58 -17.01 3.03
N ARG A 285 -7.54 -16.38 2.43
CA ARG A 285 -6.21 -16.23 3.02
C ARG A 285 -6.03 -14.89 3.73
N MET A 286 -7.07 -14.05 3.73
CA MET A 286 -7.04 -12.71 4.30
C MET A 286 -7.74 -12.64 5.64
N LYS A 287 -7.21 -11.77 6.51
CA LYS A 287 -7.88 -11.28 7.71
C LYS A 287 -7.86 -9.76 7.68
N TYR A 288 -9.03 -9.16 7.56
CA TYR A 288 -9.17 -7.70 7.60
C TYR A 288 -9.38 -7.22 9.02
N THR A 289 -8.60 -6.23 9.44
CA THR A 289 -8.59 -5.73 10.82
C THR A 289 -8.23 -4.25 10.85
N SER A 290 -8.76 -3.51 11.81
CA SER A 290 -8.30 -2.16 12.14
C SER A 290 -7.30 -2.15 13.33
N GLU A 291 -7.12 -3.28 13.99
CA GLU A 291 -6.18 -3.41 15.09
C GLU A 291 -4.75 -3.58 14.58
N ILE A 292 -3.81 -2.86 15.19
CA ILE A 292 -2.40 -2.97 14.84
C ILE A 292 -1.79 -4.19 15.53
N ASN A 293 -1.34 -5.16 14.76
CA ASN A 293 -0.54 -6.28 15.24
C ASN A 293 0.91 -5.80 15.49
N ARG A 294 1.16 -5.25 16.68
CA ARG A 294 2.46 -4.68 17.08
C ARG A 294 3.57 -5.71 17.02
N HIS A 295 3.33 -6.91 17.54
CA HIS A 295 4.32 -7.99 17.51
C HIS A 295 4.72 -8.37 16.07
N GLY A 296 3.75 -8.45 15.16
CA GLY A 296 4.02 -8.66 13.74
C GLY A 296 4.84 -7.51 13.11
N MET A 297 4.60 -6.26 13.54
CA MET A 297 5.40 -5.11 13.10
C MET A 297 6.84 -5.17 13.65
N GLU A 298 7.02 -5.52 14.92
CA GLU A 298 8.35 -5.65 15.54
C GLU A 298 9.19 -6.75 14.88
N LYS A 299 8.56 -7.88 14.49
CA LYS A 299 9.23 -8.91 13.71
C LYS A 299 9.89 -8.36 12.44
N PHE A 300 9.25 -7.41 11.75
CA PHE A 300 9.82 -6.81 10.57
C PHE A 300 11.03 -5.89 10.85
N VAL A 301 11.19 -5.37 12.07
CA VAL A 301 12.44 -4.72 12.49
C VAL A 301 13.57 -5.75 12.56
N ASP A 302 13.30 -6.92 13.17
CA ASP A 302 14.26 -8.01 13.26
C ASP A 302 14.64 -8.54 11.87
N ASP A 303 13.66 -8.74 11.00
CA ASP A 303 13.86 -9.19 9.63
C ASP A 303 14.70 -8.19 8.83
N SER A 304 14.38 -6.88 8.92
CA SER A 304 15.15 -5.82 8.25
C SER A 304 16.60 -5.74 8.73
N PHE A 305 16.81 -5.92 10.03
CA PHE A 305 18.16 -5.96 10.61
C PHE A 305 18.93 -7.18 10.10
N SER A 306 18.32 -8.37 10.10
CA SER A 306 18.97 -9.61 9.62
C SER A 306 19.36 -9.54 8.13
N CYS A 307 18.62 -8.75 7.35
CA CYS A 307 18.85 -8.53 5.91
C CYS A 307 19.81 -7.37 5.61
N GLY A 308 20.29 -6.63 6.63
CA GLY A 308 21.14 -5.46 6.42
C GLY A 308 20.44 -4.23 5.87
N PHE A 309 19.09 -4.16 5.90
CA PHE A 309 18.35 -2.97 5.49
C PHE A 309 18.35 -1.86 6.54
N ILE A 310 18.64 -2.21 7.79
CA ILE A 310 18.88 -1.28 8.90
C ILE A 310 20.11 -1.73 9.70
N ASP A 311 20.91 -0.77 10.19
CA ASP A 311 22.17 -1.02 10.87
C ASP A 311 21.99 -1.43 12.34
N LYS A 312 20.83 -1.16 12.93
CA LYS A 312 20.50 -1.49 14.32
C LYS A 312 19.00 -1.69 14.49
N LYS A 313 18.63 -2.56 15.42
CA LYS A 313 17.23 -2.66 15.87
C LYS A 313 16.83 -1.41 16.63
N ILE A 314 15.64 -0.90 16.35
CA ILE A 314 15.10 0.31 16.99
C ILE A 314 13.76 0.03 17.62
N ASP A 315 13.42 0.81 18.64
CA ASP A 315 12.06 0.87 19.18
C ASP A 315 11.15 1.60 18.20
N ILE A 316 10.15 0.88 17.68
CA ILE A 316 9.13 1.43 16.79
C ILE A 316 7.85 1.84 17.52
N SER A 317 7.82 1.83 18.85
CA SER A 317 6.64 2.28 19.61
C SER A 317 6.16 3.69 19.21
N PRO A 318 7.05 4.68 18.92
CA PRO A 318 6.62 6.01 18.46
C PRO A 318 6.06 6.05 17.04
N LEU A 319 6.23 4.98 16.24
CA LEU A 319 5.59 4.85 14.93
C LEU A 319 4.06 4.79 15.06
N PHE A 320 3.54 4.22 16.14
CA PHE A 320 2.12 4.00 16.34
C PHE A 320 1.46 5.25 16.93
N PHE A 321 0.63 5.89 16.14
CA PHE A 321 -0.05 7.12 16.50
C PHE A 321 -1.42 6.86 17.13
N LYS A 322 -1.76 7.66 18.13
CA LYS A 322 -3.08 7.69 18.74
C LYS A 322 -3.55 9.13 18.85
N PHE A 323 -4.79 9.39 18.40
CA PHE A 323 -5.45 10.66 18.62
C PHE A 323 -5.87 10.85 20.08
#